data_1efcc432577e21438faf909b4a4af210
#
_entry.id   1efcc432577e21438faf909b4a4af210
#
_cell.length_a   1.000
_cell.length_b   1.000
_cell.length_c   1.000
_cell.angle_alpha   90.00
_cell.angle_beta   90.00
_cell.angle_gamma   90.00
#
_symmetry.space_group_name_H-M   'P 1'
#
loop_
_entity.id
_entity.type
_entity.pdbx_description
1 polymer ?
#
loop_
_entity_poly.entity_id
_entity_poly.type
_entity_poly.pdbx_seq_one_letter_code
_entity_poly.pdbx_strand_id
1 'polypeptide(L)'
;MTDQEAFIDERRRARRFFNRMSPLYPIVERHLFPQYRDVLARLALPPGLSVLDLATGTGLLAGAFAERGHGVTGLDFAEKLLNRARRQFPRVDFRNLDLRHLDRIESGAYDLVSMGYFLHGLSPEFRRFIVRETARIASTHVLIFDYGRDGGWFIRFIEWIEGPNYPVFIAEDRERELGKAGFRIDREERVSDFGSYWLCTPSSRECSGSADGAREDVVTPD
;
A
#
# COMPACT_ATOMS: atom_id res chain seq x y z
N MET A 1 -19.14 -15.88 -14.08
CA MET A 1 -19.07 -14.88 -13.02
C MET A 1 -18.37 -13.69 -13.64
N THR A 2 -19.02 -12.56 -13.73
CA THR A 2 -18.41 -11.34 -14.28
C THR A 2 -17.38 -10.80 -13.28
N ASP A 3 -16.39 -10.05 -13.74
CA ASP A 3 -15.37 -9.42 -12.87
C ASP A 3 -16.02 -8.60 -11.75
N GLN A 4 -17.18 -8.02 -12.05
CA GLN A 4 -17.96 -7.24 -11.10
C GLN A 4 -18.61 -8.10 -9.99
N GLU A 5 -19.06 -9.32 -10.29
CA GLU A 5 -19.61 -10.26 -9.31
C GLU A 5 -18.54 -10.83 -8.39
N ALA A 6 -17.38 -11.20 -8.96
CA ALA A 6 -16.22 -11.66 -8.18
C ALA A 6 -15.77 -10.61 -7.17
N PHE A 7 -15.78 -9.35 -7.59
CA PHE A 7 -15.39 -8.19 -6.79
C PHE A 7 -16.38 -7.86 -5.65
N ILE A 8 -17.69 -7.98 -5.92
CA ILE A 8 -18.73 -7.79 -4.88
C ILE A 8 -18.59 -8.86 -3.80
N ASP A 9 -18.25 -10.09 -4.20
CA ASP A 9 -18.07 -11.19 -3.25
C ASP A 9 -16.79 -11.01 -2.42
N GLU A 10 -15.69 -10.56 -3.00
CA GLU A 10 -14.44 -10.23 -2.31
C GLU A 10 -14.65 -9.14 -1.23
N ARG A 11 -15.37 -8.08 -1.57
CA ARG A 11 -15.75 -7.00 -0.63
C ARG A 11 -16.65 -7.51 0.50
N ARG A 12 -17.60 -8.42 0.19
CA ARG A 12 -18.46 -9.03 1.20
C ARG A 12 -17.67 -9.95 2.13
N ARG A 13 -16.67 -10.67 1.60
CA ARG A 13 -15.77 -11.52 2.39
C ARG A 13 -14.91 -10.68 3.31
N ALA A 14 -14.23 -9.66 2.78
CA ALA A 14 -13.43 -8.73 3.56
C ALA A 14 -14.25 -8.09 4.68
N ARG A 15 -15.46 -7.59 4.38
CA ARG A 15 -16.35 -6.99 5.38
C ARG A 15 -16.77 -7.99 6.48
N ARG A 16 -17.07 -9.25 6.12
CA ARG A 16 -17.42 -10.30 7.09
C ARG A 16 -16.23 -10.65 7.96
N PHE A 17 -15.05 -10.77 7.38
CA PHE A 17 -13.81 -11.02 8.09
C PHE A 17 -13.51 -9.91 9.11
N PHE A 18 -13.51 -8.64 8.68
CA PHE A 18 -13.27 -7.51 9.56
C PHE A 18 -14.29 -7.41 10.70
N ASN A 19 -15.57 -7.65 10.43
CA ASN A 19 -16.59 -7.67 11.48
C ASN A 19 -16.37 -8.80 12.50
N ARG A 20 -15.92 -9.98 12.07
CA ARG A 20 -15.64 -11.12 12.93
C ARG A 20 -14.39 -10.94 13.76
N MET A 21 -13.35 -10.33 13.17
CA MET A 21 -12.07 -10.04 13.81
C MET A 21 -12.10 -8.79 14.70
N SER A 22 -13.16 -8.01 14.65
CA SER A 22 -13.31 -6.74 15.39
C SER A 22 -12.95 -6.83 16.89
N PRO A 23 -13.30 -7.91 17.65
CA PRO A 23 -12.90 -8.04 19.05
C PRO A 23 -11.40 -8.25 19.27
N LEU A 24 -10.68 -8.79 18.28
CA LEU A 24 -9.24 -9.07 18.35
C LEU A 24 -8.37 -7.88 17.91
N TYR A 25 -8.96 -6.88 17.28
CA TYR A 25 -8.23 -5.69 16.83
C TYR A 25 -7.35 -5.04 17.91
N PRO A 26 -7.79 -4.86 19.16
CA PRO A 26 -6.93 -4.25 20.18
C PRO A 26 -5.64 -5.02 20.44
N ILE A 27 -5.67 -6.35 20.31
CA ILE A 27 -4.48 -7.21 20.48
C ILE A 27 -3.55 -7.05 19.30
N VAL A 28 -4.11 -7.10 18.08
CA VAL A 28 -3.36 -6.91 16.82
C VAL A 28 -2.72 -5.52 16.78
N GLU A 29 -3.48 -4.49 17.12
CA GLU A 29 -3.00 -3.10 17.16
C GLU A 29 -1.86 -2.91 18.14
N ARG A 30 -1.95 -3.53 19.32
CA ARG A 30 -0.88 -3.47 20.33
C ARG A 30 0.44 -4.05 19.82
N HIS A 31 0.42 -5.01 18.90
CA HIS A 31 1.61 -5.61 18.31
C HIS A 31 2.10 -4.88 17.07
N LEU A 32 1.17 -4.45 16.19
CA LEU A 32 1.54 -3.83 14.92
C LEU A 32 2.03 -2.38 15.08
N PHE A 33 1.40 -1.60 15.94
CA PHE A 33 1.73 -0.18 16.06
C PHE A 33 3.19 0.07 16.47
N PRO A 34 3.75 -0.62 17.48
CA PRO A 34 5.18 -0.52 17.78
C PRO A 34 6.08 -0.93 16.62
N GLN A 35 5.73 -2.00 15.89
CA GLN A 35 6.50 -2.44 14.72
C GLN A 35 6.57 -1.37 13.63
N TYR A 36 5.44 -0.73 13.30
CA TYR A 36 5.41 0.38 12.35
C TYR A 36 6.30 1.55 12.80
N ARG A 37 6.19 1.95 14.07
CA ARG A 37 7.00 3.03 14.63
C ARG A 37 8.50 2.71 14.57
N ASP A 38 8.89 1.48 14.93
CA ASP A 38 10.28 1.03 14.93
C ASP A 38 10.88 0.98 13.54
N VAL A 39 10.11 0.49 12.54
CA VAL A 39 10.55 0.49 11.15
C VAL A 39 10.69 1.93 10.65
N LEU A 40 9.68 2.76 10.83
CA LEU A 40 9.72 4.16 10.37
C LEU A 40 10.83 4.96 11.05
N ALA A 41 11.22 4.62 12.29
CA ALA A 41 12.35 5.23 12.97
C ALA A 41 13.71 4.87 12.34
N ARG A 42 13.81 3.65 11.77
CA ARG A 42 15.04 3.16 11.11
C ARG A 42 15.13 3.55 9.63
N LEU A 43 13.99 3.86 9.03
CA LEU A 43 13.97 4.38 7.66
C LEU A 43 14.37 5.85 7.67
N ALA A 44 15.44 6.19 6.96
CA ALA A 44 15.92 7.57 6.81
C ALA A 44 15.06 8.34 5.78
N LEU A 45 13.74 8.37 6.00
CA LEU A 45 12.82 9.10 5.14
C LEU A 45 12.99 10.62 5.34
N PRO A 46 12.92 11.43 4.28
CA PRO A 46 12.88 12.88 4.38
C PRO A 46 11.75 13.35 5.30
N PRO A 47 11.91 14.45 6.05
CA PRO A 47 10.83 15.00 6.86
C PRO A 47 9.73 15.62 6.00
N GLY A 48 8.50 15.65 6.53
CA GLY A 48 7.40 16.40 5.93
C GLY A 48 6.83 15.82 4.63
N LEU A 49 7.03 14.52 4.35
CA LEU A 49 6.47 13.87 3.17
C LEU A 49 4.94 13.92 3.17
N SER A 50 4.36 14.02 1.98
CA SER A 50 2.96 13.70 1.71
C SER A 50 2.80 12.18 1.57
N VAL A 51 2.01 11.56 2.46
CA VAL A 51 1.84 10.10 2.54
C VAL A 51 0.40 9.71 2.25
N LEU A 52 0.21 8.72 1.39
CA LEU A 52 -1.07 8.06 1.15
C LEU A 52 -1.02 6.64 1.71
N ASP A 53 -1.88 6.34 2.68
CA ASP A 53 -1.99 5.00 3.27
C ASP A 53 -3.23 4.27 2.72
N LEU A 54 -2.99 3.23 1.91
CA LEU A 54 -4.03 2.44 1.24
C LEU A 54 -4.52 1.31 2.14
N ALA A 55 -5.86 1.09 2.15
CA ALA A 55 -6.52 0.16 3.06
C ALA A 55 -6.14 0.42 4.52
N THR A 56 -6.17 1.68 4.93
CA THR A 56 -5.64 2.17 6.20
C THR A 56 -6.27 1.52 7.45
N GLY A 57 -7.46 0.94 7.32
CA GLY A 57 -8.18 0.26 8.39
C GLY A 57 -8.42 1.16 9.61
N THR A 58 -7.83 0.79 10.75
CA THR A 58 -7.88 1.59 11.99
C THR A 58 -6.81 2.68 12.05
N GLY A 59 -6.05 2.90 10.98
CA GLY A 59 -5.15 4.02 10.81
C GLY A 59 -3.79 3.88 11.50
N LEU A 60 -3.36 2.67 11.86
CA LEU A 60 -2.13 2.49 12.64
C LEU A 60 -0.88 2.94 11.88
N LEU A 61 -0.73 2.51 10.62
CA LEU A 61 0.42 2.89 9.81
C LEU A 61 0.38 4.39 9.48
N ALA A 62 -0.80 4.90 9.08
CA ALA A 62 -1.03 6.32 8.88
C ALA A 62 -0.70 7.16 10.13
N GLY A 63 -1.14 6.70 11.31
CA GLY A 63 -0.83 7.32 12.60
C GLY A 63 0.66 7.35 12.91
N ALA A 64 1.37 6.25 12.65
CA ALA A 64 2.81 6.17 12.86
C ALA A 64 3.60 7.16 11.97
N PHE A 65 3.16 7.38 10.73
CA PHE A 65 3.69 8.44 9.87
C PHE A 65 3.36 9.84 10.40
N ALA A 66 2.12 10.07 10.83
CA ALA A 66 1.69 11.37 11.36
C ALA A 66 2.43 11.76 12.64
N GLU A 67 2.76 10.79 13.53
CA GLU A 67 3.60 11.01 14.71
C GLU A 67 5.02 11.49 14.36
N ARG A 68 5.51 11.17 13.16
CA ARG A 68 6.81 11.61 12.65
C ARG A 68 6.76 12.93 11.87
N GLY A 69 5.60 13.58 11.84
CA GLY A 69 5.44 14.88 11.22
C GLY A 69 5.18 14.87 9.72
N HIS A 70 4.78 13.72 9.16
CA HIS A 70 4.34 13.64 7.76
C HIS A 70 2.88 14.08 7.60
N GLY A 71 2.54 14.64 6.43
CA GLY A 71 1.16 14.92 6.04
C GLY A 71 0.50 13.64 5.50
N VAL A 72 -0.50 13.09 6.20
CA VAL A 72 -1.01 11.76 5.89
C VAL A 72 -2.48 11.78 5.49
N THR A 73 -2.79 11.11 4.38
CA THR A 73 -4.15 10.74 3.95
C THR A 73 -4.30 9.22 4.05
N GLY A 74 -5.31 8.75 4.76
CA GLY A 74 -5.64 7.33 4.86
C GLY A 74 -6.92 6.99 4.10
N LEU A 75 -6.87 5.98 3.23
CA LEU A 75 -8.02 5.52 2.45
C LEU A 75 -8.49 4.15 2.90
N ASP A 76 -9.80 4.02 3.09
CA ASP A 76 -10.45 2.72 3.32
C ASP A 76 -11.92 2.79 2.89
N PHE A 77 -12.51 1.65 2.53
CA PHE A 77 -13.95 1.57 2.22
C PHE A 77 -14.82 1.32 3.45
N ALA A 78 -14.23 0.91 4.57
CA ALA A 78 -14.91 0.52 5.79
C ALA A 78 -15.10 1.70 6.74
N GLU A 79 -16.21 2.43 6.62
CA GLU A 79 -16.50 3.62 7.42
C GLU A 79 -16.41 3.40 8.93
N LYS A 80 -16.74 2.19 9.41
CA LYS A 80 -16.62 1.86 10.84
C LYS A 80 -15.16 1.90 11.33
N LEU A 81 -14.23 1.43 10.50
CA LEU A 81 -12.79 1.47 10.81
C LEU A 81 -12.28 2.90 10.75
N LEU A 82 -12.66 3.65 9.71
CA LEU A 82 -12.30 5.07 9.58
C LEU A 82 -12.79 5.92 10.75
N ASN A 83 -14.00 5.65 11.25
CA ASN A 83 -14.53 6.35 12.44
C ASN A 83 -13.70 6.07 13.70
N ARG A 84 -13.10 4.88 13.81
CA ARG A 84 -12.15 4.57 14.88
C ARG A 84 -10.82 5.26 14.64
N ALA A 85 -10.30 5.20 13.41
CA ALA A 85 -9.05 5.84 13.01
C ALA A 85 -9.07 7.35 13.27
N ARG A 86 -10.14 8.05 12.89
CA ARG A 86 -10.31 9.50 13.14
C ARG A 86 -10.26 9.86 14.63
N ARG A 87 -10.82 9.01 15.49
CA ARG A 87 -10.75 9.23 16.96
C ARG A 87 -9.35 8.99 17.51
N GLN A 88 -8.64 8.02 16.96
CA GLN A 88 -7.32 7.64 17.46
C GLN A 88 -6.21 8.56 16.92
N PHE A 89 -6.32 8.98 15.66
CA PHE A 89 -5.32 9.78 14.96
C PHE A 89 -5.95 11.03 14.32
N PRO A 90 -6.34 12.04 15.10
CA PRO A 90 -7.09 13.21 14.61
C PRO A 90 -6.30 14.12 13.66
N ARG A 91 -4.99 13.92 13.54
CA ARG A 91 -4.12 14.68 12.60
C ARG A 91 -4.06 14.07 11.21
N VAL A 92 -4.64 12.88 10.98
CA VAL A 92 -4.65 12.18 9.70
C VAL A 92 -5.96 12.48 8.97
N ASP A 93 -5.88 12.76 7.67
CA ASP A 93 -7.05 12.94 6.81
C ASP A 93 -7.58 11.58 6.34
N PHE A 94 -8.59 11.06 7.01
CA PHE A 94 -9.19 9.77 6.65
C PHE A 94 -10.37 9.95 5.72
N ARG A 95 -10.29 9.34 4.53
CA ARG A 95 -11.31 9.42 3.47
C ARG A 95 -11.89 8.04 3.16
N ASN A 96 -13.21 7.99 3.00
CA ASN A 96 -13.88 6.79 2.52
C ASN A 96 -13.74 6.72 1.00
N LEU A 97 -12.94 5.75 0.53
CA LEU A 97 -12.74 5.48 -0.88
C LEU A 97 -12.61 3.98 -1.11
N ASP A 98 -13.31 3.48 -2.12
CA ASP A 98 -13.08 2.14 -2.66
C ASP A 98 -11.83 2.18 -3.56
N LEU A 99 -10.83 1.36 -3.24
CA LEU A 99 -9.54 1.37 -3.95
C LEU A 99 -9.62 0.99 -5.44
N ARG A 100 -10.78 0.55 -5.92
CA ARG A 100 -11.04 0.41 -7.37
C ARG A 100 -11.04 1.76 -8.10
N HIS A 101 -11.19 2.84 -7.37
CA HIS A 101 -11.23 4.20 -7.89
C HIS A 101 -9.94 4.97 -7.63
N LEU A 102 -8.79 4.28 -7.52
CA LEU A 102 -7.47 4.91 -7.42
C LEU A 102 -7.11 5.72 -8.68
N ASP A 103 -7.73 5.41 -9.83
CA ASP A 103 -7.64 6.18 -11.08
C ASP A 103 -8.01 7.66 -10.93
N ARG A 104 -8.80 8.01 -9.90
CA ARG A 104 -9.17 9.40 -9.58
C ARG A 104 -8.07 10.20 -8.89
N ILE A 105 -7.01 9.54 -8.44
CA ILE A 105 -5.85 10.18 -7.83
C ILE A 105 -4.82 10.44 -8.93
N GLU A 106 -4.30 11.65 -8.99
CA GLU A 106 -3.32 12.04 -9.99
C GLU A 106 -2.00 11.27 -9.84
N SER A 107 -1.29 11.11 -10.96
CA SER A 107 0.04 10.48 -10.95
C SER A 107 1.04 11.35 -10.20
N GLY A 108 1.83 10.72 -9.31
CA GLY A 108 2.82 11.43 -8.49
C GLY A 108 2.24 12.36 -7.43
N ALA A 109 0.94 12.19 -7.09
CA ALA A 109 0.25 13.07 -6.14
C ALA A 109 0.77 12.98 -4.70
N TYR A 110 1.46 11.90 -4.35
CA TYR A 110 2.03 11.70 -3.02
C TYR A 110 3.50 11.31 -3.09
N ASP A 111 4.30 11.81 -2.15
CA ASP A 111 5.72 11.46 -2.07
C ASP A 111 5.90 9.98 -1.72
N LEU A 112 5.06 9.46 -0.84
CA LEU A 112 5.10 8.08 -0.41
C LEU A 112 3.69 7.47 -0.41
N VAL A 113 3.56 6.25 -0.93
CA VAL A 113 2.35 5.44 -0.76
C VAL A 113 2.68 4.26 0.15
N SER A 114 1.86 4.05 1.20
CA SER A 114 2.02 2.93 2.13
C SER A 114 0.82 1.98 2.12
N MET A 115 1.05 0.75 2.55
CA MET A 115 0.01 -0.24 2.82
C MET A 115 0.51 -1.26 3.84
N GLY A 116 -0.37 -1.69 4.73
CA GLY A 116 -0.03 -2.63 5.80
C GLY A 116 -0.97 -3.83 5.87
N TYR A 117 -0.43 -5.05 5.66
CA TYR A 117 -1.14 -6.33 5.77
C TYR A 117 -2.42 -6.37 4.94
N PHE A 118 -2.28 -6.01 3.66
CA PHE A 118 -3.41 -5.84 2.75
C PHE A 118 -3.32 -6.71 1.49
N LEU A 119 -2.12 -6.79 0.86
CA LEU A 119 -1.98 -7.43 -0.45
C LEU A 119 -2.24 -8.94 -0.43
N HIS A 120 -1.92 -9.60 0.68
CA HIS A 120 -2.11 -11.06 0.83
C HIS A 120 -3.57 -11.50 0.71
N GLY A 121 -4.52 -10.66 1.11
CA GLY A 121 -5.96 -10.94 1.04
C GLY A 121 -6.58 -10.73 -0.33
N LEU A 122 -5.86 -10.14 -1.29
CA LEU A 122 -6.39 -9.79 -2.60
C LEU A 122 -6.23 -10.92 -3.62
N SER A 123 -7.18 -10.99 -4.56
CA SER A 123 -6.98 -11.80 -5.77
C SER A 123 -5.75 -11.32 -6.56
N PRO A 124 -5.07 -12.21 -7.32
CA PRO A 124 -3.89 -11.84 -8.09
C PRO A 124 -4.14 -10.67 -9.06
N GLU A 125 -5.33 -10.61 -9.68
CA GLU A 125 -5.72 -9.56 -10.63
C GLU A 125 -5.83 -8.21 -9.92
N PHE A 126 -6.53 -8.17 -8.78
CA PHE A 126 -6.72 -6.93 -8.04
C PHE A 126 -5.42 -6.47 -7.37
N ARG A 127 -4.61 -7.39 -6.90
CA ARG A 127 -3.28 -7.09 -6.37
C ARG A 127 -2.40 -6.40 -7.43
N ARG A 128 -2.35 -6.94 -8.66
CA ARG A 128 -1.62 -6.30 -9.77
C ARG A 128 -2.15 -4.91 -10.10
N PHE A 129 -3.47 -4.72 -10.06
CA PHE A 129 -4.07 -3.39 -10.22
C PHE A 129 -3.60 -2.43 -9.12
N ILE A 130 -3.71 -2.82 -7.84
CA ILE A 130 -3.30 -1.99 -6.69
C ILE A 130 -1.82 -1.63 -6.79
N VAL A 131 -0.95 -2.60 -7.04
CA VAL A 131 0.50 -2.38 -7.13
C VAL A 131 0.84 -1.42 -8.27
N ARG A 132 0.21 -1.56 -9.44
CA ARG A 132 0.40 -0.64 -10.57
C ARG A 132 -0.08 0.78 -10.26
N GLU A 133 -1.27 0.93 -9.67
CA GLU A 133 -1.79 2.25 -9.29
C GLU A 133 -0.92 2.89 -8.20
N THR A 134 -0.43 2.10 -7.26
CA THR A 134 0.54 2.56 -6.24
C THR A 134 1.80 3.13 -6.89
N ALA A 135 2.37 2.43 -7.92
CA ALA A 135 3.53 2.93 -8.68
C ALA A 135 3.22 4.22 -9.44
N ARG A 136 1.99 4.41 -9.88
CA ARG A 136 1.54 5.61 -10.57
C ARG A 136 1.39 6.81 -9.63
N ILE A 137 0.84 6.57 -8.44
CA ILE A 137 0.48 7.62 -7.47
C ILE A 137 1.71 8.09 -6.67
N ALA A 138 2.63 7.17 -6.34
CA ALA A 138 3.84 7.51 -5.60
C ALA A 138 4.85 8.26 -6.50
N SER A 139 5.39 9.37 -6.01
CA SER A 139 6.45 10.12 -6.71
C SER A 139 7.85 9.63 -6.36
N THR A 140 8.07 9.18 -5.11
CA THR A 140 9.42 8.81 -4.64
C THR A 140 9.49 7.42 -4.02
N HIS A 141 8.57 7.05 -3.14
CA HIS A 141 8.68 5.81 -2.38
C HIS A 141 7.35 5.05 -2.26
N VAL A 142 7.46 3.75 -2.11
CA VAL A 142 6.36 2.87 -1.69
C VAL A 142 6.83 2.03 -0.52
N LEU A 143 6.03 1.96 0.54
CA LEU A 143 6.32 1.15 1.72
C LEU A 143 5.20 0.12 1.92
N ILE A 144 5.55 -1.14 1.80
CA ILE A 144 4.64 -2.28 1.94
C ILE A 144 5.02 -3.07 3.19
N PHE A 145 4.07 -3.25 4.10
CA PHE A 145 4.16 -4.25 5.17
C PHE A 145 3.22 -5.39 4.82
N ASP A 146 3.74 -6.62 4.81
CA ASP A 146 2.89 -7.80 4.62
C ASP A 146 3.57 -9.06 5.14
N TYR A 147 2.92 -10.20 5.03
CA TYR A 147 3.49 -11.47 5.45
C TYR A 147 4.73 -11.84 4.63
N GLY A 148 5.77 -12.30 5.34
CA GLY A 148 6.98 -12.86 4.76
C GLY A 148 6.80 -14.34 4.35
N ARG A 149 7.83 -14.92 3.69
CA ARG A 149 7.79 -16.29 3.14
C ARG A 149 7.65 -17.41 4.19
N ASP A 150 8.03 -17.18 5.44
CA ASP A 150 8.17 -18.22 6.45
C ASP A 150 7.15 -18.14 7.57
N GLY A 151 5.90 -18.04 7.24
CA GLY A 151 4.83 -18.08 8.22
C GLY A 151 4.59 -19.50 8.74
N GLY A 152 4.95 -19.82 9.99
CA GLY A 152 4.73 -21.11 10.62
C GLY A 152 3.25 -21.51 10.74
N TRP A 153 2.94 -22.55 11.57
CA TRP A 153 1.59 -23.12 11.73
C TRP A 153 0.49 -22.08 12.03
N PHE A 154 0.85 -20.99 12.71
CA PHE A 154 -0.09 -19.90 13.04
C PHE A 154 -0.61 -19.18 11.78
N ILE A 155 0.23 -19.00 10.77
CA ILE A 155 -0.16 -18.41 9.50
C ILE A 155 -1.07 -19.35 8.72
N ARG A 156 -0.82 -20.67 8.74
CA ARG A 156 -1.74 -21.65 8.14
C ARG A 156 -3.13 -21.63 8.78
N PHE A 157 -3.21 -21.27 10.05
CA PHE A 157 -4.49 -21.06 10.75
C PHE A 157 -5.18 -19.78 10.26
N ILE A 158 -4.41 -18.70 10.06
CA ILE A 158 -4.92 -17.45 9.48
C ILE A 158 -5.35 -17.67 8.03
N GLU A 159 -4.60 -18.41 7.22
CA GLU A 159 -4.96 -18.83 5.85
C GLU A 159 -6.34 -19.47 5.79
N TRP A 160 -6.62 -20.35 6.74
CA TRP A 160 -7.92 -21.02 6.82
C TRP A 160 -9.06 -20.03 7.11
N ILE A 161 -8.77 -18.93 7.80
CA ILE A 161 -9.74 -17.89 8.14
C ILE A 161 -9.87 -16.84 7.02
N GLU A 162 -8.76 -16.46 6.37
CA GLU A 162 -8.71 -15.39 5.37
C GLU A 162 -9.02 -15.84 3.94
N GLY A 163 -8.93 -17.13 3.65
CA GLY A 163 -9.31 -17.69 2.36
C GLY A 163 -8.15 -18.02 1.41
N PRO A 164 -8.44 -18.33 0.13
CA PRO A 164 -7.50 -18.99 -0.79
C PRO A 164 -6.41 -18.09 -1.38
N ASN A 165 -6.45 -16.80 -1.17
CA ASN A 165 -5.50 -15.85 -1.81
C ASN A 165 -4.12 -15.84 -1.14
N TYR A 166 -4.06 -16.16 0.15
CA TYR A 166 -2.83 -16.13 0.92
C TYR A 166 -1.76 -17.12 0.42
N PRO A 167 -2.05 -18.42 0.17
CA PRO A 167 -1.04 -19.35 -0.36
C PRO A 167 -0.47 -18.91 -1.70
N VAL A 168 -1.31 -18.32 -2.56
CA VAL A 168 -0.88 -17.75 -3.85
C VAL A 168 0.05 -16.57 -3.61
N PHE A 169 -0.27 -15.69 -2.68
CA PHE A 169 0.56 -14.54 -2.34
C PHE A 169 1.94 -14.96 -1.82
N ILE A 170 2.03 -15.98 -0.94
CA ILE A 170 3.31 -16.46 -0.41
C ILE A 170 4.15 -17.15 -1.46
N ALA A 171 3.54 -17.86 -2.41
CA ALA A 171 4.23 -18.56 -3.50
C ALA A 171 4.74 -17.59 -4.59
N GLU A 172 4.23 -16.37 -4.66
CA GLU A 172 4.66 -15.38 -5.64
C GLU A 172 6.11 -14.92 -5.39
N ASP A 173 6.85 -14.76 -6.48
CA ASP A 173 8.13 -14.08 -6.49
C ASP A 173 7.89 -12.56 -6.45
N ARG A 174 8.02 -11.98 -5.24
CA ARG A 174 7.72 -10.56 -5.01
C ARG A 174 8.61 -9.62 -5.79
N GLU A 175 9.89 -9.93 -5.87
CA GLU A 175 10.83 -9.10 -6.63
C GLU A 175 10.40 -9.00 -8.09
N ARG A 176 10.05 -10.15 -8.67
CA ARG A 176 9.55 -10.22 -10.04
C ARG A 176 8.22 -9.49 -10.21
N GLU A 177 7.25 -9.66 -9.30
CA GLU A 177 5.93 -9.04 -9.44
C GLU A 177 5.98 -7.53 -9.20
N LEU A 178 6.75 -7.06 -8.22
CA LEU A 178 6.99 -5.63 -8.00
C LEU A 178 7.79 -5.03 -9.17
N GLY A 179 8.80 -5.72 -9.66
CA GLY A 179 9.59 -5.30 -10.84
C GLY A 179 8.73 -5.14 -12.09
N LYS A 180 7.81 -6.07 -12.38
CA LYS A 180 6.86 -5.94 -13.49
C LYS A 180 5.91 -4.74 -13.34
N ALA A 181 5.61 -4.33 -12.13
CA ALA A 181 4.77 -3.17 -11.85
C ALA A 181 5.56 -1.85 -11.89
N GLY A 182 6.85 -1.89 -12.18
CA GLY A 182 7.70 -0.71 -12.26
C GLY A 182 8.28 -0.27 -10.91
N PHE A 183 8.55 -1.21 -10.01
CA PHE A 183 9.25 -0.94 -8.75
C PHE A 183 10.64 -1.55 -8.74
N ARG A 184 11.56 -0.82 -8.10
CA ARG A 184 12.81 -1.37 -7.59
C ARG A 184 12.70 -1.53 -6.08
N ILE A 185 13.02 -2.70 -5.55
CA ILE A 185 13.12 -2.92 -4.11
C ILE A 185 14.45 -2.35 -3.64
N ASP A 186 14.40 -1.34 -2.79
CA ASP A 186 15.60 -0.72 -2.19
C ASP A 186 15.97 -1.41 -0.88
N ARG A 187 14.97 -1.93 -0.17
CA ARG A 187 15.16 -2.59 1.11
C ARG A 187 14.04 -3.61 1.38
N GLU A 188 14.43 -4.79 1.84
CA GLU A 188 13.54 -5.81 2.38
C GLU A 188 14.08 -6.23 3.74
N GLU A 189 13.24 -6.19 4.78
CA GLU A 189 13.61 -6.66 6.11
C GLU A 189 12.43 -7.34 6.79
N ARG A 190 12.76 -8.35 7.59
CA ARG A 190 11.82 -9.03 8.47
C ARG A 190 11.57 -8.18 9.72
N VAL A 191 10.31 -7.99 10.10
CA VAL A 191 9.89 -7.20 11.27
C VAL A 191 9.35 -8.06 12.40
N SER A 192 8.93 -9.29 12.12
CA SER A 192 8.42 -10.25 13.08
C SER A 192 8.60 -11.68 12.55
N ASP A 193 8.14 -12.68 13.30
CA ASP A 193 8.17 -14.07 12.86
C ASP A 193 7.36 -14.32 11.57
N PHE A 194 6.45 -13.46 11.21
CA PHE A 194 5.57 -13.62 10.04
C PHE A 194 5.50 -12.39 9.14
N GLY A 195 6.01 -11.24 9.56
CA GLY A 195 5.91 -9.99 8.82
C GLY A 195 7.24 -9.51 8.27
N SER A 196 7.19 -8.96 7.07
CA SER A 196 8.29 -8.25 6.42
C SER A 196 7.81 -6.89 5.93
N TYR A 197 8.75 -5.99 5.65
CA TYR A 197 8.45 -4.80 4.88
C TYR A 197 9.35 -4.70 3.66
N TRP A 198 8.83 -4.03 2.64
CA TRP A 198 9.55 -3.67 1.42
C TRP A 198 9.47 -2.16 1.25
N LEU A 199 10.63 -1.51 1.21
CA LEU A 199 10.75 -0.13 0.74
C LEU A 199 11.15 -0.19 -0.73
N CYS A 200 10.34 0.45 -1.57
CA CYS A 200 10.53 0.44 -3.02
C CYS A 200 10.58 1.87 -3.55
N THR A 201 11.32 2.05 -4.64
CA THR A 201 11.27 3.25 -5.45
C THR A 201 10.56 2.93 -6.77
N PRO A 202 9.57 3.73 -7.21
CA PRO A 202 9.03 3.60 -8.56
C PRO A 202 10.18 3.73 -9.57
N SER A 203 10.28 2.78 -10.50
CA SER A 203 11.24 2.90 -11.60
C SER A 203 10.89 4.16 -12.38
N SER A 204 11.85 5.06 -12.55
CA SER A 204 11.63 6.32 -13.25
C SER A 204 10.97 6.02 -14.59
N ARG A 205 9.83 6.64 -14.85
CA ARG A 205 9.33 6.75 -16.20
C ARG A 205 10.42 7.47 -16.96
N GLU A 206 11.06 6.79 -17.93
CA GLU A 206 11.78 7.51 -18.96
C GLU A 206 10.82 8.58 -19.48
N CYS A 207 11.14 9.82 -19.21
CA CYS A 207 10.47 10.94 -19.83
C CYS A 207 10.69 10.78 -21.33
N SER A 208 9.76 10.13 -22.01
CA SER A 208 9.62 10.20 -23.47
C SER A 208 9.10 11.59 -23.83
N GLY A 209 9.93 12.56 -23.57
CA GLY A 209 9.84 13.93 -24.01
C GLY A 209 11.01 14.20 -24.92
N SER A 210 11.01 13.60 -26.11
CA SER A 210 11.85 14.07 -27.20
C SER A 210 11.39 15.48 -27.55
N ALA A 211 12.08 16.44 -27.01
CA ALA A 211 12.11 17.76 -27.60
C ALA A 211 12.85 17.63 -28.93
N ASP A 212 12.09 17.33 -29.95
CA ASP A 212 12.53 17.50 -31.34
C ASP A 212 12.60 19.02 -31.61
N GLY A 213 13.74 19.59 -31.22
CA GLY A 213 14.09 20.96 -31.48
C GLY A 213 14.51 21.09 -32.93
N ALA A 214 13.56 21.33 -33.80
CA ALA A 214 13.81 21.81 -35.15
C ALA A 214 14.69 23.09 -35.07
N ARG A 215 15.96 22.95 -35.46
CA ARG A 215 16.79 24.10 -35.79
C ARG A 215 16.28 24.67 -37.11
N GLU A 216 15.58 25.77 -37.04
CA GLU A 216 15.36 26.62 -38.19
C GLU A 216 16.70 27.28 -38.56
N ASP A 217 17.20 26.91 -39.74
CA ASP A 217 18.31 27.59 -40.39
C ASP A 217 17.89 29.00 -40.75
N VAL A 218 18.50 29.97 -40.09
CA VAL A 218 18.39 31.38 -40.48
C VAL A 218 19.25 31.61 -41.72
N VAL A 219 18.60 31.66 -42.87
CA VAL A 219 19.21 32.17 -44.12
C VAL A 219 19.22 33.68 -44.05
N THR A 220 20.41 34.27 -44.02
CA THR A 220 20.61 35.69 -44.23
C THR A 220 20.61 35.99 -45.74
N PRO A 221 19.86 36.96 -46.26
CA PRO A 221 20.02 37.47 -47.63
C PRO A 221 21.10 38.56 -47.69
N ASP A 222 21.84 38.48 -48.77
CA ASP A 222 22.72 39.55 -49.26
C ASP A 222 22.00 40.86 -49.57
#